data_b9c71be366cd3348c8d7451f2778a146
#
_entry.id   b9c71be366cd3348c8d7451f2778a146
#
_cell.length_a   1.000
_cell.length_b   1.000
_cell.length_c   1.000
_cell.angle_alpha   90.00
_cell.angle_beta   90.00
_cell.angle_gamma   90.00
#
_symmetry.space_group_name_H-M   'P 1'
#
loop_
_entity.id
_entity.type
_entity.pdbx_description
1 polymer ?
#
loop_
_entity_poly.entity_id
_entity_poly.type
_entity_poly.pdbx_seq_one_letter_code
_entity_poly.pdbx_strand_id
1 'polypeptide(L)'
;MARDEQFKQEVLHLAGQEVLTCIQCGTCSASCPTAHLMNPSIRKLIKLCLEGKKEEALHNETLWLCTSCLLCTVRCPRGIRPKAVVSALKDIAERAGLRSKDADYEQFFLKQIKDYGRIAELALTSEFLLVFPQGAVQSMQMGLELLPKGKIGLEIEKIKGRDEVKRIVEELREE
;
A
#
# COMPACT_ATOMS: atom_id res chain seq x y z
N MET A 1 -7.12 19.40 19.26
CA MET A 1 -6.98 19.37 17.81
C MET A 1 -8.37 19.55 17.19
N ALA A 2 -8.51 20.43 16.20
CA ALA A 2 -9.76 20.61 15.48
C ALA A 2 -10.11 19.34 14.71
N ARG A 3 -11.40 19.01 14.61
CA ARG A 3 -11.89 17.92 13.79
C ARG A 3 -11.92 18.38 12.34
N ASP A 4 -11.28 17.62 11.45
CA ASP A 4 -11.29 17.87 10.02
C ASP A 4 -12.44 17.07 9.39
N GLU A 5 -13.58 17.72 9.22
CA GLU A 5 -14.76 17.09 8.62
C GLU A 5 -14.57 16.83 7.12
N GLN A 6 -13.79 17.67 6.42
CA GLN A 6 -13.47 17.46 5.01
C GLN A 6 -12.66 16.20 4.80
N PHE A 7 -11.63 15.98 5.62
CA PHE A 7 -10.85 14.74 5.62
C PHE A 7 -11.72 13.50 5.86
N LYS A 8 -12.63 13.57 6.86
CA LYS A 8 -13.56 12.47 7.13
C LYS A 8 -14.43 12.17 5.92
N GLN A 9 -15.01 13.19 5.28
CA GLN A 9 -15.84 13.00 4.09
C GLN A 9 -15.03 12.43 2.91
N GLU A 10 -13.80 12.85 2.72
CA GLU A 10 -12.90 12.30 1.71
C GLU A 10 -12.64 10.81 1.93
N VAL A 11 -12.32 10.40 3.17
CA VAL A 11 -12.13 8.99 3.52
C VAL A 11 -13.42 8.18 3.27
N LEU A 12 -14.60 8.71 3.64
CA LEU A 12 -15.88 8.06 3.42
C LEU A 12 -16.23 7.94 1.94
N HIS A 13 -15.86 8.92 1.13
CA HIS A 13 -16.04 8.88 -0.31
C HIS A 13 -15.21 7.75 -0.95
N LEU A 14 -13.94 7.62 -0.56
CA LEU A 14 -13.02 6.62 -1.09
C LEU A 14 -13.25 5.21 -0.53
N ALA A 15 -13.58 5.08 0.75
CA ALA A 15 -13.68 3.80 1.45
C ALA A 15 -15.10 3.24 1.52
N GLY A 16 -16.13 4.08 1.34
CA GLY A 16 -17.55 3.75 1.44
C GLY A 16 -18.21 4.31 2.70
N GLN A 17 -19.46 4.73 2.56
CA GLN A 17 -20.28 5.31 3.66
C GLN A 17 -20.58 4.29 4.78
N GLU A 18 -20.54 2.99 4.47
CA GLU A 18 -20.72 1.92 5.43
C GLU A 18 -19.72 1.97 6.61
N VAL A 19 -18.59 2.67 6.44
CA VAL A 19 -17.59 2.88 7.52
C VAL A 19 -18.21 3.58 8.73
N LEU A 20 -19.23 4.41 8.55
CA LEU A 20 -19.99 5.05 9.64
C LEU A 20 -20.68 4.06 10.58
N THR A 21 -20.97 2.84 10.11
CA THR A 21 -21.63 1.81 10.91
C THR A 21 -20.65 0.99 11.78
N CYS A 22 -19.40 1.42 11.88
CA CYS A 22 -18.35 0.71 12.62
C CYS A 22 -18.63 0.69 14.13
N ILE A 23 -18.83 -0.50 14.67
CA ILE A 23 -19.08 -0.71 16.12
C ILE A 23 -17.79 -0.84 16.94
N GLN A 24 -16.63 -0.65 16.33
CA GLN A 24 -15.32 -0.69 17.00
C GLN A 24 -15.03 -2.03 17.73
N CYS A 25 -15.55 -3.16 17.24
CA CYS A 25 -15.44 -4.48 17.89
C CYS A 25 -14.01 -5.06 17.91
N GLY A 26 -13.10 -4.55 17.06
CA GLY A 26 -11.70 -4.97 17.03
C GLY A 26 -11.38 -6.21 16.19
N THR A 27 -12.38 -6.89 15.59
CA THR A 27 -12.17 -8.10 14.76
C THR A 27 -11.16 -7.85 13.63
N CYS A 28 -11.20 -6.67 13.00
CA CYS A 28 -10.26 -6.30 11.93
C CYS A 28 -8.79 -6.26 12.43
N SER A 29 -8.55 -5.75 13.63
CA SER A 29 -7.20 -5.71 14.22
C SER A 29 -6.76 -7.10 14.70
N ALA A 30 -7.65 -7.86 15.34
CA ALA A 30 -7.33 -9.21 15.81
C ALA A 30 -7.07 -10.21 14.69
N SER A 31 -7.63 -9.97 13.50
CA SER A 31 -7.44 -10.82 12.31
C SER A 31 -6.24 -10.45 11.47
N CYS A 32 -5.60 -9.30 11.71
CA CYS A 32 -4.52 -8.81 10.87
C CYS A 32 -3.22 -9.59 11.12
N PRO A 33 -2.58 -10.18 10.09
CA PRO A 33 -1.32 -10.91 10.26
C PRO A 33 -0.16 -10.02 10.70
N THR A 34 -0.21 -8.73 10.38
CA THR A 34 0.80 -7.74 10.76
C THR A 34 0.39 -6.91 11.99
N ALA A 35 -0.67 -7.28 12.70
CA ALA A 35 -1.20 -6.52 13.85
C ALA A 35 -0.15 -6.22 14.93
N HIS A 36 0.78 -7.14 15.15
CA HIS A 36 1.86 -6.99 16.14
C HIS A 36 2.88 -5.90 15.82
N LEU A 37 2.94 -5.46 14.56
CA LEU A 37 3.79 -4.37 14.08
C LEU A 37 3.02 -3.03 14.01
N MET A 38 1.68 -3.06 14.05
CA MET A 38 0.83 -1.90 13.80
C MET A 38 0.58 -1.07 15.05
N ASN A 39 0.99 0.19 15.02
CA ASN A 39 0.63 1.22 15.99
C ASN A 39 0.43 2.57 15.28
N PRO A 40 -0.81 3.06 15.13
CA PRO A 40 -2.10 2.54 15.64
C PRO A 40 -2.61 1.29 14.91
N SER A 41 -3.44 0.48 15.57
CA SER A 41 -4.11 -0.66 14.94
C SER A 41 -5.16 -0.24 13.90
N ILE A 42 -5.58 -1.15 12.99
CA ILE A 42 -6.61 -0.87 11.97
C ILE A 42 -7.90 -0.31 12.59
N ARG A 43 -8.36 -0.88 13.72
CA ARG A 43 -9.52 -0.36 14.45
C ARG A 43 -9.31 1.10 14.88
N LYS A 44 -8.12 1.43 15.38
CA LYS A 44 -7.79 2.79 15.81
C LYS A 44 -7.73 3.74 14.62
N LEU A 45 -7.19 3.32 13.47
CA LEU A 45 -7.21 4.11 12.23
C LEU A 45 -8.63 4.48 11.81
N ILE A 46 -9.55 3.49 11.77
CA ILE A 46 -10.96 3.75 11.46
C ILE A 46 -11.55 4.78 12.43
N LYS A 47 -11.25 4.65 13.73
CA LYS A 47 -11.71 5.61 14.74
C LYS A 47 -11.18 7.02 14.46
N LEU A 48 -9.90 7.16 14.17
CA LEU A 48 -9.28 8.44 13.85
C LEU A 48 -9.93 9.12 12.63
N CYS A 49 -10.24 8.34 11.59
CA CYS A 49 -10.96 8.83 10.42
C CYS A 49 -12.35 9.36 10.78
N LEU A 50 -13.11 8.58 11.56
CA LEU A 50 -14.47 8.96 11.99
C LEU A 50 -14.48 10.19 12.92
N GLU A 51 -13.40 10.40 13.67
CA GLU A 51 -13.19 11.57 14.53
C GLU A 51 -12.62 12.79 13.78
N GLY A 52 -12.28 12.65 12.48
CA GLY A 52 -11.66 13.72 11.68
C GLY A 52 -10.24 14.08 12.13
N LYS A 53 -9.49 13.14 12.70
CA LYS A 53 -8.13 13.35 13.21
C LYS A 53 -7.10 13.05 12.11
N LYS A 54 -7.02 13.94 11.12
CA LYS A 54 -6.20 13.79 9.92
C LYS A 54 -4.74 13.52 10.23
N GLU A 55 -4.10 14.36 11.04
CA GLU A 55 -2.67 14.25 11.34
C GLU A 55 -2.31 12.91 11.99
N GLU A 56 -3.10 12.48 12.99
CA GLU A 56 -2.89 11.19 13.67
C GLU A 56 -3.15 10.00 12.74
N ALA A 57 -4.06 10.15 11.77
CA ALA A 57 -4.42 9.09 10.83
C ALA A 57 -3.40 8.94 9.70
N LEU A 58 -2.76 10.03 9.25
CA LEU A 58 -1.85 10.00 8.11
C LEU A 58 -0.38 9.81 8.51
N HIS A 59 0.05 10.41 9.64
CA HIS A 59 1.44 10.37 10.10
C HIS A 59 1.74 9.11 10.94
N ASN A 60 1.59 7.93 10.33
CA ASN A 60 1.96 6.68 10.99
C ASN A 60 2.40 5.61 9.97
N GLU A 61 3.27 4.71 10.42
CA GLU A 61 3.81 3.62 9.59
C GLU A 61 2.81 2.48 9.33
N THR A 62 1.74 2.38 10.14
CA THR A 62 0.74 1.32 10.02
C THR A 62 0.11 1.24 8.64
N LEU A 63 -0.05 2.37 7.95
CA LEU A 63 -0.59 2.43 6.59
C LEU A 63 0.20 1.53 5.64
N TRP A 64 1.53 1.56 5.75
CA TRP A 64 2.47 0.87 4.87
C TRP A 64 2.68 -0.60 5.23
N LEU A 65 2.38 -0.98 6.47
CA LEU A 65 2.43 -2.37 6.94
C LEU A 65 1.26 -3.24 6.44
N CYS A 66 0.28 -2.65 5.75
CA CYS A 66 -0.88 -3.38 5.25
C CYS A 66 -0.54 -4.19 4.00
N THR A 67 -0.55 -5.52 4.12
CA THR A 67 -0.27 -6.48 3.03
C THR A 67 -1.47 -6.75 2.10
N SER A 68 -2.56 -6.01 2.25
CA SER A 68 -3.78 -6.15 1.43
C SER A 68 -4.39 -7.57 1.40
N CYS A 69 -4.21 -8.35 2.47
CA CYS A 69 -4.68 -9.75 2.57
C CYS A 69 -6.22 -9.92 2.69
N LEU A 70 -6.97 -8.82 2.86
CA LEU A 70 -8.43 -8.76 2.95
C LEU A 70 -9.08 -9.46 4.16
N LEU A 71 -8.33 -10.09 5.07
CA LEU A 71 -8.88 -10.79 6.24
C LEU A 71 -9.77 -9.90 7.11
N CYS A 72 -9.38 -8.65 7.32
CA CYS A 72 -10.17 -7.67 8.06
C CYS A 72 -11.53 -7.36 7.40
N THR A 73 -11.60 -7.41 6.06
CA THR A 73 -12.82 -7.20 5.29
C THR A 73 -13.74 -8.40 5.37
N VAL A 74 -13.22 -9.62 5.14
CA VAL A 74 -14.01 -10.85 5.16
C VAL A 74 -14.59 -11.14 6.54
N ARG A 75 -13.85 -10.80 7.61
CA ARG A 75 -14.26 -11.07 9.00
C ARG A 75 -15.07 -9.96 9.66
N CYS A 76 -15.33 -8.86 8.96
CA CYS A 76 -16.08 -7.75 9.55
C CYS A 76 -17.56 -8.10 9.76
N PRO A 77 -18.09 -8.12 11.02
CA PRO A 77 -19.48 -8.47 11.27
C PRO A 77 -20.46 -7.40 10.78
N ARG A 78 -19.98 -6.22 10.40
CA ARG A 78 -20.78 -5.12 9.87
C ARG A 78 -20.68 -4.97 8.35
N GLY A 79 -19.97 -5.87 7.67
CA GLY A 79 -19.76 -5.78 6.22
C GLY A 79 -18.92 -4.58 5.76
N ILE A 80 -18.24 -3.89 6.69
CA ILE A 80 -17.33 -2.79 6.36
C ILE A 80 -16.11 -3.35 5.66
N ARG A 81 -15.47 -2.54 4.83
CA ARG A 81 -14.20 -2.84 4.16
C ARG A 81 -13.02 -2.11 4.82
N PRO A 82 -12.48 -2.59 5.98
CA PRO A 82 -11.38 -1.90 6.66
C PRO A 82 -10.14 -1.70 5.79
N LYS A 83 -9.87 -2.63 4.85
CA LYS A 83 -8.79 -2.47 3.87
C LYS A 83 -9.01 -1.24 2.98
N ALA A 84 -10.24 -0.95 2.57
CA ALA A 84 -10.53 0.23 1.76
C ALA A 84 -10.22 1.52 2.53
N VAL A 85 -10.48 1.57 3.84
CA VAL A 85 -10.09 2.71 4.69
C VAL A 85 -8.56 2.89 4.70
N VAL A 86 -7.79 1.81 4.86
CA VAL A 86 -6.32 1.88 4.82
C VAL A 86 -5.84 2.35 3.44
N SER A 87 -6.48 1.89 2.35
CA SER A 87 -6.12 2.33 0.99
C SER A 87 -6.42 3.81 0.76
N ALA A 88 -7.59 4.29 1.23
CA ALA A 88 -7.94 5.70 1.15
C ALA A 88 -6.93 6.58 1.92
N LEU A 89 -6.52 6.13 3.11
CA LEU A 89 -5.50 6.84 3.89
C LEU A 89 -4.13 6.86 3.20
N LYS A 90 -3.71 5.75 2.56
CA LYS A 90 -2.48 5.71 1.77
C LYS A 90 -2.54 6.73 0.62
N ASP A 91 -3.62 6.73 -0.13
CA ASP A 91 -3.82 7.64 -1.26
C ASP A 91 -3.80 9.12 -0.82
N ILE A 92 -4.51 9.46 0.26
CA ILE A 92 -4.49 10.82 0.83
C ILE A 92 -3.08 11.18 1.32
N ALA A 93 -2.36 10.26 1.98
CA ALA A 93 -1.00 10.48 2.46
C ALA A 93 -0.02 10.71 1.28
N GLU A 94 -0.12 9.93 0.21
CA GLU A 94 0.71 10.09 -0.98
C GLU A 94 0.47 11.44 -1.68
N ARG A 95 -0.79 11.86 -1.83
CA ARG A 95 -1.15 13.16 -2.38
C ARG A 95 -0.67 14.33 -1.50
N ALA A 96 -0.61 14.12 -0.19
CA ALA A 96 -0.05 15.08 0.76
C ALA A 96 1.49 15.07 0.83
N GLY A 97 2.18 14.21 0.05
CA GLY A 97 3.64 14.07 0.09
C GLY A 97 4.18 13.31 1.31
N LEU A 98 3.30 12.70 2.11
CA LEU A 98 3.66 11.90 3.28
C LEU A 98 4.00 10.47 2.85
N ARG A 99 5.27 10.24 2.49
CA ARG A 99 5.74 8.93 2.02
C ARG A 99 6.63 8.27 3.06
N SER A 100 6.49 6.95 3.19
CA SER A 100 7.49 6.10 3.85
C SER A 100 8.40 5.45 2.81
N LYS A 101 9.49 4.83 3.27
CA LYS A 101 10.36 4.02 2.40
C LYS A 101 9.62 2.87 1.71
N ASP A 102 8.58 2.34 2.36
CA ASP A 102 7.74 1.26 1.79
C ASP A 102 6.86 1.78 0.65
N ALA A 103 6.45 3.07 0.70
CA ALA A 103 5.75 3.72 -0.41
C ALA A 103 6.65 3.87 -1.65
N ASP A 104 7.94 4.13 -1.47
CA ASP A 104 8.89 4.20 -2.59
C ASP A 104 8.97 2.85 -3.31
N TYR A 105 8.95 1.72 -2.57
CA TYR A 105 8.92 0.39 -3.18
C TYR A 105 7.66 0.16 -4.03
N GLU A 106 6.47 0.56 -3.53
CA GLU A 106 5.22 0.49 -4.29
C GLU A 106 5.30 1.32 -5.59
N GLN A 107 5.97 2.48 -5.57
CA GLN A 107 6.19 3.32 -6.75
C GLN A 107 7.14 2.68 -7.78
N PHE A 108 8.24 2.07 -7.33
CA PHE A 108 9.14 1.34 -8.23
C PHE A 108 8.41 0.16 -8.90
N PHE A 109 7.61 -0.56 -8.12
CA PHE A 109 6.81 -1.66 -8.62
C PHE A 109 5.82 -1.21 -9.71
N LEU A 110 5.08 -0.12 -9.45
CA LEU A 110 4.15 0.46 -10.40
C LEU A 110 4.85 0.97 -11.67
N LYS A 111 6.03 1.57 -11.52
CA LYS A 111 6.86 2.01 -12.65
C LYS A 111 7.23 0.82 -13.54
N GLN A 112 7.64 -0.32 -12.98
CA GLN A 112 7.93 -1.53 -13.75
C GLN A 112 6.71 -2.00 -14.56
N ILE A 113 5.52 -1.99 -13.95
CA ILE A 113 4.27 -2.35 -14.63
C ILE A 113 3.98 -1.39 -15.80
N LYS A 114 4.20 -0.08 -15.63
CA LYS A 114 4.04 0.92 -16.70
C LYS A 114 5.05 0.72 -17.84
N ASP A 115 6.33 0.50 -17.50
CA ASP A 115 7.41 0.50 -18.48
C ASP A 115 7.53 -0.81 -19.25
N TYR A 116 7.15 -1.93 -18.64
CA TYR A 116 7.34 -3.28 -19.20
C TYR A 116 6.02 -4.07 -19.33
N GLY A 117 4.93 -3.61 -18.69
CA GLY A 117 3.66 -4.34 -18.55
C GLY A 117 3.73 -5.52 -17.57
N ARG A 118 4.90 -5.77 -16.99
CA ARG A 118 5.20 -6.80 -16.01
C ARG A 118 6.33 -6.33 -15.09
N ILE A 119 6.57 -7.06 -14.03
CA ILE A 119 7.73 -6.80 -13.18
C ILE A 119 8.98 -7.30 -13.90
N ALA A 120 9.96 -6.40 -14.03
CA ALA A 120 11.32 -6.72 -14.46
C ALA A 120 12.20 -6.82 -13.22
N GLU A 121 12.45 -8.04 -12.75
CA GLU A 121 13.08 -8.29 -11.45
C GLU A 121 14.44 -7.62 -11.28
N LEU A 122 15.27 -7.66 -12.32
CA LEU A 122 16.59 -6.99 -12.30
C LEU A 122 16.48 -5.48 -12.24
N ALA A 123 15.56 -4.89 -13.02
CA ALA A 123 15.36 -3.44 -13.03
C ALA A 123 14.78 -2.97 -11.69
N LEU A 124 13.79 -3.68 -11.14
CA LEU A 124 13.23 -3.39 -9.83
C LEU A 124 14.29 -3.48 -8.73
N THR A 125 15.09 -4.56 -8.73
CA THR A 125 16.15 -4.77 -7.74
C THR A 125 17.23 -3.69 -7.84
N SER A 126 17.65 -3.33 -9.05
CA SER A 126 18.67 -2.28 -9.23
C SER A 126 18.17 -0.90 -8.77
N GLU A 127 16.94 -0.51 -9.09
CA GLU A 127 16.35 0.73 -8.62
C GLU A 127 16.20 0.74 -7.09
N PHE A 128 15.76 -0.37 -6.51
CA PHE A 128 15.63 -0.51 -5.06
C PHE A 128 16.98 -0.40 -4.33
N LEU A 129 18.03 -1.03 -4.85
CA LEU A 129 19.37 -0.98 -4.27
C LEU A 129 20.01 0.40 -4.32
N LEU A 130 19.70 1.21 -5.34
CA LEU A 130 20.14 2.61 -5.43
C LEU A 130 19.56 3.48 -4.31
N VAL A 131 18.32 3.22 -3.92
CA VAL A 131 17.63 3.99 -2.87
C VAL A 131 17.86 3.41 -1.48
N PHE A 132 18.03 2.08 -1.37
CA PHE A 132 18.20 1.38 -0.09
C PHE A 132 19.50 0.55 -0.05
N PRO A 133 20.67 1.20 -0.02
CA PRO A 133 21.96 0.48 -0.09
C PRO A 133 22.22 -0.45 1.10
N GLN A 134 21.53 -0.25 2.24
CA GLN A 134 21.68 -1.10 3.43
C GLN A 134 21.21 -2.55 3.21
N GLY A 135 20.24 -2.78 2.29
CA GLY A 135 19.80 -4.11 1.88
C GLY A 135 20.63 -4.73 0.75
N ALA A 136 21.54 -3.97 0.15
CA ALA A 136 22.26 -4.37 -1.06
C ALA A 136 23.09 -5.64 -0.86
N VAL A 137 23.80 -5.76 0.26
CA VAL A 137 24.68 -6.90 0.53
C VAL A 137 23.90 -8.20 0.61
N GLN A 138 22.78 -8.21 1.35
CA GLN A 138 21.95 -9.40 1.52
C GLN A 138 21.25 -9.78 0.21
N SER A 139 20.75 -8.80 -0.54
CA SER A 139 20.11 -9.01 -1.84
C SER A 139 21.12 -9.48 -2.90
N MET A 140 22.33 -8.97 -2.89
CA MET A 140 23.43 -9.41 -3.76
C MET A 140 23.84 -10.87 -3.49
N GLN A 141 23.94 -11.26 -2.23
CA GLN A 141 24.24 -12.63 -1.83
C GLN A 141 23.18 -13.61 -2.37
N MET A 142 21.91 -13.28 -2.15
CA MET A 142 20.77 -14.06 -2.68
C MET A 142 20.78 -14.10 -4.23
N GLY A 143 21.06 -12.98 -4.88
CA GLY A 143 21.18 -12.89 -6.33
C GLY A 143 22.26 -13.81 -6.90
N LEU A 144 23.45 -13.82 -6.29
CA LEU A 144 24.56 -14.69 -6.67
C LEU A 144 24.22 -16.19 -6.53
N GLU A 145 23.43 -16.56 -5.54
CA GLU A 145 22.96 -17.94 -5.36
C GLU A 145 21.87 -18.36 -6.37
N LEU A 146 21.07 -17.43 -6.87
CA LEU A 146 19.96 -17.68 -7.78
C LEU A 146 20.37 -17.63 -9.26
N LEU A 147 21.43 -16.88 -9.61
CA LEU A 147 21.98 -16.78 -10.97
C LEU A 147 22.33 -18.14 -11.59
N PRO A 148 23.15 -19.01 -10.94
CA PRO A 148 23.52 -20.30 -11.53
C PRO A 148 22.34 -21.28 -11.61
N LYS A 149 21.26 -21.02 -10.86
CA LYS A 149 20.04 -21.82 -10.89
C LYS A 149 19.06 -21.39 -12.00
N GLY A 150 19.43 -20.39 -12.82
CA GLY A 150 18.59 -19.87 -13.89
C GLY A 150 17.27 -19.24 -13.39
N LYS A 151 17.24 -18.78 -12.14
CA LYS A 151 16.05 -18.17 -11.51
C LYS A 151 15.96 -16.67 -11.73
N ILE A 152 17.02 -16.04 -12.20
CA ILE A 152 17.06 -14.62 -12.52
C ILE A 152 17.24 -14.51 -14.03
N GLY A 153 16.21 -14.00 -14.72
CA GLY A 153 16.29 -13.65 -16.14
C GLY A 153 17.12 -12.39 -16.33
N LEU A 154 18.15 -12.44 -17.17
CA LEU A 154 18.98 -11.27 -17.52
C LEU A 154 18.29 -10.37 -18.57
N GLU A 155 17.28 -10.88 -19.27
CA GLU A 155 16.54 -10.13 -20.27
C GLU A 155 15.33 -9.46 -19.66
N ILE A 156 15.14 -8.18 -19.98
CA ILE A 156 13.94 -7.43 -19.62
C ILE A 156 12.89 -7.66 -20.69
N GLU A 157 12.01 -8.62 -20.44
CA GLU A 157 10.89 -8.90 -21.33
C GLU A 157 9.78 -7.87 -21.17
N LYS A 158 9.23 -7.42 -22.30
CA LYS A 158 8.04 -6.56 -22.37
C LYS A 158 6.86 -7.38 -22.87
N ILE A 159 5.69 -7.20 -22.28
CA ILE A 159 4.48 -7.84 -22.80
C ILE A 159 3.97 -7.13 -24.07
N LYS A 160 3.28 -7.87 -24.93
CA LYS A 160 2.71 -7.30 -26.18
C LYS A 160 1.69 -6.19 -25.93
N GLY A 161 0.90 -6.28 -24.84
CA GLY A 161 -0.11 -5.29 -24.44
C GLY A 161 0.41 -4.19 -23.52
N ARG A 162 1.73 -3.93 -23.46
CA ARG A 162 2.34 -2.92 -22.57
C ARG A 162 1.66 -1.55 -22.65
N ASP A 163 1.41 -1.07 -23.88
CA ASP A 163 0.89 0.28 -24.08
C ASP A 163 -0.58 0.41 -23.62
N GLU A 164 -1.34 -0.68 -23.65
CA GLU A 164 -2.69 -0.74 -23.07
C GLU A 164 -2.63 -0.68 -21.53
N VAL A 165 -1.74 -1.45 -20.91
CA VAL A 165 -1.53 -1.43 -19.45
C VAL A 165 -1.09 -0.04 -19.01
N LYS A 166 -0.17 0.59 -19.75
CA LYS A 166 0.27 1.95 -19.45
C LYS A 166 -0.88 2.96 -19.48
N ARG A 167 -1.74 2.92 -20.49
CA ARG A 167 -2.93 3.78 -20.58
C ARG A 167 -3.87 3.58 -19.40
N ILE A 168 -4.20 2.34 -19.05
CA ILE A 168 -5.06 2.01 -17.89
C ILE A 168 -4.50 2.62 -16.61
N VAL A 169 -3.20 2.48 -16.36
CA VAL A 169 -2.56 3.01 -15.15
C VAL A 169 -2.54 4.55 -15.15
N GLU A 170 -2.42 5.19 -16.31
CA GLU A 170 -2.43 6.65 -16.44
C GLU A 170 -3.84 7.22 -16.24
N GLU A 171 -4.86 6.64 -16.86
CA GLU A 171 -6.26 7.03 -16.69
C GLU A 171 -6.73 6.93 -15.24
N LEU A 172 -6.35 5.86 -14.51
CA LEU A 172 -6.71 5.69 -13.08
C LEU A 172 -6.02 6.69 -12.14
N ARG A 173 -5.00 7.43 -12.60
CA ARG A 173 -4.34 8.46 -11.79
C ARG A 173 -4.95 9.85 -11.97
N GLU A 174 -5.71 10.05 -13.02
CA GLU A 174 -6.36 11.33 -13.34
C GLU A 174 -7.76 11.44 -12.69
N GLU A 175 -8.34 10.33 -12.20
CA GLU A 175 -9.55 10.29 -11.39
C GLU A 175 -9.24 10.49 -9.88
#